data_fbff8cb92f71c55de18b3cac343d38f8
#
_entry.id   fbff8cb92f71c55de18b3cac343d38f8
#
_cell.length_a   1.000
_cell.length_b   1.000
_cell.length_c   1.000
_cell.angle_alpha   90.00
_cell.angle_beta   90.00
_cell.angle_gamma   90.00
#
_symmetry.space_group_name_H-M   'P 1'
#
loop_
_entity.id
_entity.type
_entity.pdbx_description
1 polymer ?
#
loop_
_entity_poly.entity_id
_entity_poly.type
_entity_poly.pdbx_seq_one_letter_code
_entity_poly.pdbx_strand_id
1 'polypeptide(L)'
;AAWSALDDEEVASRVRHVVTENDRVTQFAKLVDAGRIREVGPLMDASHDSLRDDYEVTCPELDTAVDAARAAGVLGARMTGGGFGGCAIALVDRDVRNDAARQVVKAFRDAGFTHPDLYVVTPGPAALRVQ
;
A
#
# COMPACT_ATOMS: atom_id res chain seq x y z
N ALA A 1 3.99 -22.89 -8.73
CA ALA A 1 4.00 -22.28 -7.39
C ALA A 1 3.16 -23.15 -6.43
N ALA A 2 3.41 -23.08 -5.11
CA ALA A 2 2.74 -23.95 -4.13
C ALA A 2 1.20 -23.85 -4.17
N TRP A 3 0.66 -22.66 -4.45
CA TRP A 3 -0.79 -22.41 -4.52
C TRP A 3 -1.47 -22.94 -5.80
N SER A 4 -0.73 -23.17 -6.89
CA SER A 4 -1.30 -23.68 -8.16
C SER A 4 -1.71 -25.16 -8.10
N ALA A 5 -1.40 -25.84 -7.00
CA ALA A 5 -1.79 -27.24 -6.75
C ALA A 5 -3.02 -27.35 -5.83
N LEU A 6 -3.62 -26.22 -5.42
CA LEU A 6 -4.82 -26.19 -4.57
C LEU A 6 -6.07 -26.20 -5.47
N ASP A 7 -7.02 -27.05 -5.13
CA ASP A 7 -8.27 -27.20 -5.88
C ASP A 7 -9.28 -26.08 -5.57
N ASP A 8 -9.14 -25.42 -4.43
CA ASP A 8 -9.97 -24.30 -3.98
C ASP A 8 -9.31 -22.97 -4.41
N GLU A 9 -9.93 -22.25 -5.33
CA GLU A 9 -9.41 -21.01 -5.91
C GLU A 9 -9.32 -19.89 -4.87
N GLU A 10 -10.25 -19.80 -3.92
CA GLU A 10 -10.20 -18.81 -2.84
C GLU A 10 -9.01 -19.09 -1.92
N VAL A 11 -8.85 -20.34 -1.47
CA VAL A 11 -7.70 -20.74 -0.64
C VAL A 11 -6.39 -20.49 -1.40
N ALA A 12 -6.33 -20.84 -2.69
CA ALA A 12 -5.16 -20.60 -3.53
C ALA A 12 -4.79 -19.11 -3.59
N SER A 13 -5.78 -18.23 -3.71
CA SER A 13 -5.60 -16.78 -3.73
C SER A 13 -5.04 -16.26 -2.39
N ARG A 14 -5.61 -16.69 -1.25
CA ARG A 14 -5.11 -16.32 0.08
C ARG A 14 -3.67 -16.80 0.31
N VAL A 15 -3.37 -18.03 -0.07
CA VAL A 15 -2.00 -18.59 0.03
C VAL A 15 -1.03 -17.81 -0.87
N ARG A 16 -1.42 -17.47 -2.08
CA ARG A 16 -0.62 -16.62 -2.98
C ARG A 16 -0.29 -15.29 -2.33
N HIS A 17 -1.28 -14.60 -1.76
CA HIS A 17 -1.05 -13.35 -1.04
C HIS A 17 -0.01 -13.52 0.06
N VAL A 18 -0.20 -14.47 0.98
CA VAL A 18 0.69 -14.66 2.13
C VAL A 18 2.13 -14.95 1.70
N VAL A 19 2.31 -15.85 0.74
CA VAL A 19 3.66 -16.23 0.26
C VAL A 19 4.34 -15.06 -0.43
N THR A 20 3.65 -14.39 -1.35
CA THR A 20 4.24 -13.27 -2.09
C THR A 20 4.45 -12.03 -1.22
N GLU A 21 3.61 -11.82 -0.21
CA GLU A 21 3.79 -10.71 0.74
C GLU A 21 5.01 -10.92 1.64
N ASN A 22 5.27 -12.12 2.11
CA ASN A 22 6.49 -12.45 2.86
C ASN A 22 7.76 -12.18 2.02
N ASP A 23 7.73 -12.53 0.74
CA ASP A 23 8.83 -12.22 -0.17
C ASP A 23 9.00 -10.71 -0.35
N ARG A 24 7.90 -9.95 -0.50
CA ARG A 24 7.94 -8.47 -0.61
C ARG A 24 8.52 -7.84 0.64
N VAL A 25 8.14 -8.27 1.84
CA VAL A 25 8.72 -7.77 3.11
C VAL A 25 10.23 -7.99 3.14
N THR A 26 10.70 -9.17 2.75
CA THR A 26 12.12 -9.48 2.68
C THR A 26 12.87 -8.59 1.69
N GLN A 27 12.30 -8.35 0.52
CA GLN A 27 12.88 -7.46 -0.50
C GLN A 27 12.87 -6.00 -0.03
N PHE A 28 11.79 -5.55 0.58
CA PHE A 28 11.65 -4.21 1.14
C PHE A 28 12.76 -3.94 2.18
N ALA A 29 12.94 -4.84 3.15
CA ALA A 29 13.99 -4.72 4.15
C ALA A 29 15.38 -4.60 3.52
N LYS A 30 15.71 -5.43 2.53
CA LYS A 30 17.00 -5.37 1.81
C LYS A 30 17.23 -4.03 1.11
N LEU A 31 16.18 -3.46 0.50
CA LEU A 31 16.28 -2.16 -0.18
C LEU A 31 16.50 -1.03 0.84
N VAL A 32 15.80 -1.06 1.96
CA VAL A 32 15.97 -0.08 3.05
C VAL A 32 17.38 -0.17 3.63
N ASP A 33 17.86 -1.36 3.95
CA ASP A 33 19.22 -1.58 4.49
C ASP A 33 20.31 -1.12 3.52
N ALA A 34 20.06 -1.23 2.22
CA ALA A 34 20.95 -0.72 1.17
C ALA A 34 20.83 0.79 0.91
N GLY A 35 19.97 1.52 1.62
CA GLY A 35 19.69 2.94 1.41
C GLY A 35 18.91 3.25 0.12
N ARG A 36 18.29 2.25 -0.50
CA ARG A 36 17.60 2.34 -1.79
C ARG A 36 16.09 2.57 -1.60
N ILE A 37 15.74 3.49 -0.71
CA ILE A 37 14.36 3.73 -0.28
C ILE A 37 13.40 4.08 -1.44
N ARG A 38 13.89 4.74 -2.49
CA ARG A 38 13.05 5.09 -3.65
C ARG A 38 12.57 3.86 -4.44
N GLU A 39 13.29 2.76 -4.32
CA GLU A 39 12.98 1.52 -5.05
C GLU A 39 11.98 0.61 -4.33
N VAL A 40 11.53 0.98 -3.14
CA VAL A 40 10.48 0.23 -2.43
C VAL A 40 9.08 0.53 -2.98
N GLY A 41 8.90 1.60 -3.74
CA GLY A 41 7.61 2.01 -4.30
C GLY A 41 6.87 0.89 -5.03
N PRO A 42 7.48 0.22 -6.03
CA PRO A 42 6.86 -0.90 -6.73
C PRO A 42 6.45 -2.07 -5.82
N LEU A 43 7.17 -2.30 -4.71
CA LEU A 43 6.79 -3.32 -3.72
C LEU A 43 5.54 -2.90 -2.93
N MET A 44 5.40 -1.61 -2.61
CA MET A 44 4.20 -1.06 -1.99
C MET A 44 2.99 -1.23 -2.92
N ASP A 45 3.14 -0.89 -4.19
CA ASP A 45 2.09 -1.04 -5.18
C ASP A 45 1.66 -2.50 -5.35
N ALA A 46 2.62 -3.41 -5.54
CA ALA A 46 2.34 -4.84 -5.67
C ALA A 46 1.69 -5.43 -4.41
N SER A 47 2.03 -4.90 -3.22
CA SER A 47 1.39 -5.29 -1.97
C SER A 47 -0.08 -4.87 -1.94
N HIS A 48 -0.41 -3.64 -2.36
CA HIS A 48 -1.80 -3.19 -2.42
C HIS A 48 -2.63 -4.00 -3.42
N ASP A 49 -2.08 -4.25 -4.61
CA ASP A 49 -2.76 -5.04 -5.62
C ASP A 49 -3.05 -6.47 -5.11
N SER A 50 -2.11 -7.09 -4.41
CA SER A 50 -2.33 -8.40 -3.79
C SER A 50 -3.33 -8.36 -2.62
N LEU A 51 -3.35 -7.28 -1.83
CA LEU A 51 -4.36 -7.08 -0.78
C LEU A 51 -5.77 -6.91 -1.37
N ARG A 52 -5.89 -6.26 -2.53
CA ARG A 52 -7.16 -6.08 -3.24
C ARG A 52 -7.60 -7.38 -3.94
N ASP A 53 -6.71 -7.98 -4.74
CA ASP A 53 -7.09 -9.00 -5.71
C ASP A 53 -6.96 -10.44 -5.17
N ASP A 54 -5.99 -10.68 -4.26
CA ASP A 54 -5.73 -12.00 -3.70
C ASP A 54 -6.31 -12.18 -2.30
N TYR A 55 -6.22 -11.15 -1.46
CA TYR A 55 -6.66 -11.21 -0.07
C TYR A 55 -8.04 -10.60 0.14
N GLU A 56 -8.45 -9.68 -0.75
CA GLU A 56 -9.77 -9.04 -0.80
C GLU A 56 -10.15 -8.30 0.50
N VAL A 57 -9.19 -7.53 1.05
CA VAL A 57 -9.37 -6.77 2.29
C VAL A 57 -9.38 -5.26 2.07
N THR A 58 -9.35 -4.79 0.83
CA THR A 58 -9.48 -3.37 0.52
C THR A 58 -10.96 -2.94 0.48
N CYS A 59 -11.18 -1.66 0.23
CA CYS A 59 -12.50 -1.11 -0.04
C CYS A 59 -12.37 0.00 -1.10
N PRO A 60 -13.49 0.44 -1.73
CA PRO A 60 -13.45 1.45 -2.78
C PRO A 60 -12.72 2.74 -2.40
N GLU A 61 -12.84 3.19 -1.16
CA GLU A 61 -12.16 4.39 -0.66
C GLU A 61 -10.65 4.20 -0.60
N LEU A 62 -10.17 3.04 -0.11
CA LEU A 62 -8.74 2.72 -0.06
C LEU A 62 -8.15 2.60 -1.47
N ASP A 63 -8.84 1.90 -2.36
CA ASP A 63 -8.42 1.74 -3.75
C ASP A 63 -8.36 3.10 -4.47
N THR A 64 -9.38 3.95 -4.28
CA THR A 64 -9.42 5.30 -4.84
C THR A 64 -8.26 6.16 -4.32
N ALA A 65 -7.94 6.08 -3.03
CA ALA A 65 -6.82 6.83 -2.45
C ALA A 65 -5.48 6.42 -3.08
N VAL A 66 -5.26 5.10 -3.19
CA VAL A 66 -4.03 4.54 -3.74
C VAL A 66 -3.90 4.83 -5.22
N ASP A 67 -4.95 4.62 -6.01
CA ASP A 67 -4.95 4.86 -7.45
C ASP A 67 -4.74 6.34 -7.79
N ALA A 68 -5.39 7.25 -7.06
CA ALA A 68 -5.20 8.68 -7.23
C ALA A 68 -3.78 9.13 -6.86
N ALA A 69 -3.20 8.58 -5.78
CA ALA A 69 -1.83 8.87 -5.40
C ALA A 69 -0.83 8.38 -6.46
N ARG A 70 -0.99 7.15 -6.94
CA ARG A 70 -0.17 6.57 -8.03
C ARG A 70 -0.25 7.42 -9.31
N ALA A 71 -1.46 7.80 -9.72
CA ALA A 71 -1.67 8.66 -10.89
C ALA A 71 -1.00 10.02 -10.74
N ALA A 72 -0.86 10.55 -9.53
CA ALA A 72 -0.14 11.78 -9.25
C ALA A 72 1.39 11.63 -9.25
N GLY A 73 1.92 10.42 -9.42
CA GLY A 73 3.35 10.16 -9.55
C GLY A 73 4.09 9.98 -8.21
N VAL A 74 3.43 9.48 -7.19
CA VAL A 74 4.12 9.04 -5.96
C VAL A 74 5.02 7.84 -6.27
N LEU A 75 6.01 7.57 -5.43
CA LEU A 75 6.93 6.45 -5.61
C LEU A 75 6.24 5.10 -5.43
N GLY A 76 5.25 5.02 -4.56
CA GLY A 76 4.40 3.87 -4.34
C GLY A 76 3.35 4.15 -3.27
N ALA A 77 2.25 3.41 -3.30
CA ALA A 77 1.15 3.58 -2.34
C ALA A 77 0.46 2.25 -2.05
N ARG A 78 0.00 2.09 -0.80
CA ARG A 78 -0.75 0.92 -0.36
C ARG A 78 -1.65 1.24 0.84
N MET A 79 -2.66 0.43 1.04
CA MET A 79 -3.36 0.41 2.32
C MET A 79 -2.45 -0.07 3.46
N THR A 80 -2.81 0.28 4.70
CA THR A 80 -2.16 -0.21 5.92
C THR A 80 -3.20 -0.54 6.98
N GLY A 81 -2.86 -1.44 7.90
CA GLY A 81 -3.78 -1.96 8.90
C GLY A 81 -4.57 -3.18 8.42
N GLY A 82 -5.71 -3.44 9.04
CA GLY A 82 -6.54 -4.63 8.79
C GLY A 82 -7.35 -4.60 7.49
N GLY A 83 -7.47 -3.47 6.85
CA GLY A 83 -8.32 -3.30 5.66
C GLY A 83 -9.77 -2.94 5.99
N PHE A 84 -10.66 -3.08 5.02
CA PHE A 84 -12.10 -2.76 5.08
C PHE A 84 -12.41 -1.29 5.40
N GLY A 85 -11.45 -0.40 5.18
CA GLY A 85 -11.41 1.01 5.53
C GLY A 85 -10.09 1.35 6.23
N GLY A 86 -10.02 2.50 6.89
CA GLY A 86 -8.85 2.92 7.65
C GLY A 86 -7.89 3.80 6.85
N CYS A 87 -6.64 3.39 6.72
CA CYS A 87 -5.59 4.24 6.18
C CYS A 87 -4.90 3.66 4.95
N ALA A 88 -4.49 4.56 4.06
CA ALA A 88 -3.47 4.28 3.04
C ALA A 88 -2.22 5.11 3.32
N ILE A 89 -1.06 4.61 2.90
CA ILE A 89 0.21 5.33 2.96
C ILE A 89 0.78 5.46 1.55
N ALA A 90 1.44 6.59 1.29
CA ALA A 90 2.17 6.81 0.04
C ALA A 90 3.58 7.30 0.34
N LEU A 91 4.56 6.71 -0.31
CA LEU A 91 5.92 7.22 -0.35
C LEU A 91 6.01 8.26 -1.47
N VAL A 92 6.38 9.49 -1.14
CA VAL A 92 6.27 10.61 -2.06
C VAL A 92 7.46 11.56 -1.94
N ASP A 93 7.92 12.06 -3.07
CA ASP A 93 8.86 13.17 -3.10
C ASP A 93 8.22 14.49 -2.67
N ARG A 94 9.01 15.39 -2.09
CA ARG A 94 8.49 16.65 -1.52
C ARG A 94 7.81 17.55 -2.56
N ASP A 95 8.30 17.56 -3.79
CA ASP A 95 7.77 18.35 -4.90
C ASP A 95 6.44 17.82 -5.44
N VAL A 96 6.22 16.50 -5.37
CA VAL A 96 4.99 15.83 -5.81
C VAL A 96 3.90 15.82 -4.73
N ARG A 97 4.28 15.91 -3.45
CA ARG A 97 3.40 15.71 -2.29
C ARG A 97 2.10 16.51 -2.33
N ASN A 98 2.20 17.82 -2.62
CA ASN A 98 1.02 18.69 -2.60
C ASN A 98 0.07 18.41 -3.76
N ASP A 99 0.62 17.99 -4.90
CA ASP A 99 -0.18 17.59 -6.05
C ASP A 99 -0.88 16.26 -5.80
N ALA A 100 -0.18 15.27 -5.26
CA ALA A 100 -0.76 14.00 -4.87
C ALA A 100 -1.91 14.19 -3.86
N ALA A 101 -1.73 15.04 -2.84
CA ALA A 101 -2.77 15.37 -1.89
C ALA A 101 -4.03 15.94 -2.57
N ARG A 102 -3.86 16.88 -3.49
CA ARG A 102 -4.99 17.47 -4.26
C ARG A 102 -5.70 16.42 -5.12
N GLN A 103 -4.94 15.54 -5.78
CA GLN A 103 -5.51 14.50 -6.63
C GLN A 103 -6.33 13.49 -5.83
N VAL A 104 -5.85 13.06 -4.65
CA VAL A 104 -6.61 12.19 -3.76
C VAL A 104 -7.92 12.84 -3.30
N VAL A 105 -7.88 14.09 -2.81
CA VAL A 105 -9.08 14.84 -2.41
C VAL A 105 -10.07 14.99 -3.57
N LYS A 106 -9.55 15.29 -4.76
CA LYS A 106 -10.38 15.39 -5.96
C LYS A 106 -11.05 14.06 -6.30
N ALA A 107 -10.31 12.95 -6.27
CA ALA A 107 -10.84 11.62 -6.58
C ALA A 107 -11.95 11.21 -5.61
N PHE A 108 -11.78 11.49 -4.30
CA PHE A 108 -12.81 11.24 -3.29
C PHE A 108 -14.07 12.04 -3.54
N ARG A 109 -13.93 13.32 -3.83
CA ARG A 109 -15.07 14.19 -4.17
C ARG A 109 -15.81 13.69 -5.43
N ASP A 110 -15.06 13.32 -6.47
CA ASP A 110 -15.63 12.88 -7.75
C ASP A 110 -16.34 11.51 -7.60
N ALA A 111 -15.87 10.66 -6.66
CA ALA A 111 -16.50 9.39 -6.29
C ALA A 111 -17.68 9.54 -5.32
N GLY A 112 -17.92 10.73 -4.76
CA GLY A 112 -18.95 10.96 -3.75
C GLY A 112 -18.62 10.42 -2.36
N PHE A 113 -17.33 10.20 -2.07
CA PHE A 113 -16.86 9.74 -0.75
C PHE A 113 -16.71 10.91 0.22
N THR A 114 -16.68 10.58 1.52
CA THR A 114 -16.36 11.53 2.57
C THR A 114 -14.94 12.08 2.35
N HIS A 115 -14.75 13.37 2.63
CA HIS A 115 -13.44 14.02 2.51
C HIS A 115 -12.37 13.27 3.33
N PRO A 116 -11.24 12.86 2.73
CA PRO A 116 -10.20 12.15 3.45
C PRO A 116 -9.36 13.11 4.28
N ASP A 117 -8.93 12.67 5.47
CA ASP A 117 -7.90 13.36 6.24
C ASP A 117 -6.51 12.99 5.69
N LEU A 118 -5.65 13.99 5.51
CA LEU A 118 -4.32 13.81 4.95
C LEU A 118 -3.25 14.29 5.93
N TYR A 119 -2.27 13.44 6.21
CA TYR A 119 -1.19 13.72 7.15
C TYR A 119 0.17 13.50 6.47
N VAL A 120 1.10 14.41 6.74
CA VAL A 120 2.51 14.21 6.39
C VAL A 120 3.20 13.58 7.59
N VAL A 121 3.75 12.40 7.39
CA VAL A 121 4.45 11.65 8.43
C VAL A 121 5.88 11.34 8.01
N THR A 122 6.76 11.18 8.98
CA THR A 122 8.11 10.65 8.79
C THR A 122 8.27 9.39 9.65
N PRO A 123 9.07 8.41 9.20
CA PRO A 123 9.35 7.24 10.01
C PRO A 123 9.84 7.61 11.41
N GLY A 124 9.24 7.03 12.42
CA GLY A 124 9.69 7.14 13.82
C GLY A 124 10.85 6.17 14.11
N PRO A 125 11.40 6.21 15.32
CA PRO A 125 12.39 5.24 15.78
C PRO A 125 11.78 3.83 15.82
N ALA A 126 12.64 2.82 15.76
CA ALA A 126 12.20 1.44 15.94
C ALA A 126 11.53 1.23 17.31
N ALA A 127 10.63 0.25 17.37
CA ALA A 127 10.05 -0.17 18.64
C ALA A 127 11.16 -0.66 19.59
N LEU A 128 11.19 -0.12 20.79
CA LEU A 128 12.18 -0.46 21.81
C LEU A 128 11.46 -1.01 23.03
N ARG A 129 12.13 -1.97 23.71
CA ARG A 129 11.69 -2.41 25.04
C ARG A 129 12.01 -1.30 26.03
N VAL A 130 10.98 -0.75 26.68
CA VAL A 130 11.15 0.18 27.80
C VAL A 130 11.53 -0.65 29.04
N GLN A 131 12.67 -0.33 29.64
CA GLN A 131 13.09 -0.94 30.93
C GLN A 131 12.41 -0.23 32.09
#